data_7e76e14fe36aa5a9d254dccb12c02f8a
#
_entry.id   7e76e14fe36aa5a9d254dccb12c02f8a
#
_cell.length_a   1.000
_cell.length_b   1.000
_cell.length_c   1.000
_cell.angle_alpha   90.00
_cell.angle_beta   90.00
_cell.angle_gamma   90.00
#
_symmetry.space_group_name_H-M   'P 1'
#
loop_
_entity.id
_entity.type
_entity.pdbx_description
1 polymer ?
#
loop_
_entity_poly.entity_id
_entity_poly.type
_entity_poly.pdbx_seq_one_letter_code
_entity_poly.pdbx_strand_id
1 'polypeptide(L)'
;FNNNEMESFAIGDLNGDGFQDVYGGYALVYTNPSNIPDALWMNNGNDNHFFGLNLRGQQSNRSGVGAKVHLYSALGIQTREVRSGESYGISNSLQIHFGMGQINDVDSVIVHWPSGIRDVIYRPTVDQYVTLNEGGCISPSISILAEGPTTFCTGQSVTLRMADSFDAYLWSTGATTSNISVATAGLYVVTITNSEGCSAVS
;
A
#
# COMPACT_ATOMS: atom_id res chain seq x y z
N PHE A 1 -19.81 7.50 -24.29
CA PHE A 1 -20.86 6.50 -23.99
C PHE A 1 -21.81 6.45 -25.18
N ASN A 2 -22.13 5.24 -25.65
CA ASN A 2 -23.18 5.05 -26.62
C ASN A 2 -24.55 5.19 -25.91
N ASN A 3 -25.63 5.48 -26.66
CA ASN A 3 -26.97 5.66 -26.07
C ASN A 3 -27.66 4.34 -25.69
N ASN A 4 -26.89 3.26 -25.51
CA ASN A 4 -27.44 1.95 -25.13
C ASN A 4 -27.42 1.79 -23.63
N GLU A 5 -28.42 1.12 -23.09
CA GLU A 5 -28.48 0.81 -21.65
C GLU A 5 -27.40 -0.22 -21.31
N MET A 6 -26.59 0.10 -20.33
CA MET A 6 -25.59 -0.80 -19.76
C MET A 6 -26.26 -1.63 -18.68
N GLU A 7 -26.18 -2.97 -18.79
CA GLU A 7 -26.77 -3.90 -17.81
C GLU A 7 -25.94 -3.94 -16.53
N SER A 8 -24.63 -4.00 -16.67
CA SER A 8 -23.71 -4.10 -15.55
C SER A 8 -22.35 -3.51 -15.91
N PHE A 9 -21.56 -3.14 -14.90
CA PHE A 9 -20.19 -2.74 -15.10
C PHE A 9 -19.31 -3.22 -13.93
N ALA A 10 -18.05 -3.50 -14.24
CA ALA A 10 -17.02 -3.81 -13.28
C ALA A 10 -15.89 -2.77 -13.33
N ILE A 11 -15.26 -2.56 -12.20
CA ILE A 11 -14.15 -1.62 -12.04
C ILE A 11 -12.91 -2.36 -11.58
N GLY A 12 -11.77 -2.03 -12.16
CA GLY A 12 -10.45 -2.55 -11.77
C GLY A 12 -9.36 -1.88 -12.57
N ASP A 13 -8.14 -1.98 -12.09
CA ASP A 13 -6.95 -1.58 -12.83
C ASP A 13 -6.52 -2.78 -13.70
N LEU A 14 -6.83 -2.75 -14.98
CA LEU A 14 -6.68 -3.88 -15.89
C LEU A 14 -5.31 -3.93 -16.56
N ASN A 15 -4.65 -2.79 -16.68
CA ASN A 15 -3.31 -2.69 -17.29
C ASN A 15 -2.18 -2.53 -16.26
N GLY A 16 -2.53 -2.35 -14.96
CA GLY A 16 -1.57 -2.22 -13.87
C GLY A 16 -0.92 -0.83 -13.78
N ASP A 17 -1.55 0.20 -14.36
CA ASP A 17 -1.02 1.56 -14.38
C ASP A 17 -1.41 2.39 -13.13
N GLY A 18 -2.21 1.81 -12.23
CA GLY A 18 -2.67 2.46 -11.01
C GLY A 18 -3.95 3.26 -11.14
N PHE A 19 -4.54 3.31 -12.33
CA PHE A 19 -5.80 3.99 -12.56
C PHE A 19 -6.92 2.98 -12.83
N GLN A 20 -8.10 3.26 -12.27
CA GLN A 20 -9.22 2.34 -12.38
C GLN A 20 -9.86 2.42 -13.76
N ASP A 21 -9.98 1.28 -14.41
CA ASP A 21 -10.66 1.08 -15.70
C ASP A 21 -12.09 0.61 -15.48
N VAL A 22 -12.91 0.71 -16.50
CA VAL A 22 -14.32 0.29 -16.47
C VAL A 22 -14.61 -0.70 -17.60
N TYR A 23 -15.11 -1.87 -17.25
CA TYR A 23 -15.67 -2.83 -18.19
C TYR A 23 -17.20 -2.83 -18.09
N GLY A 24 -17.90 -2.58 -19.17
CA GLY A 24 -19.35 -2.52 -19.24
C GLY A 24 -19.93 -3.62 -20.12
N GLY A 25 -20.85 -4.39 -19.54
CA GLY A 25 -21.61 -5.42 -20.24
C GLY A 25 -22.95 -4.89 -20.75
N TYR A 26 -23.31 -5.24 -21.97
CA TYR A 26 -24.57 -4.89 -22.60
C TYR A 26 -25.38 -6.14 -22.87
N ALA A 27 -26.53 -6.26 -22.22
CA ALA A 27 -27.50 -7.31 -22.47
C ALA A 27 -28.92 -6.73 -22.44
N LEU A 28 -29.84 -7.29 -23.21
CA LEU A 28 -31.25 -6.89 -23.14
C LEU A 28 -32.01 -7.63 -22.07
N VAL A 29 -31.76 -8.91 -21.91
CA VAL A 29 -32.21 -9.83 -20.87
C VAL A 29 -31.44 -11.14 -21.01
N TYR A 30 -31.44 -12.00 -19.99
CA TYR A 30 -30.71 -13.28 -19.98
C TYR A 30 -30.97 -14.19 -21.17
N THR A 31 -32.16 -14.11 -21.77
CA THR A 31 -32.61 -15.00 -22.85
C THR A 31 -32.35 -14.43 -24.24
N ASN A 32 -32.03 -13.14 -24.36
CA ASN A 32 -31.77 -12.49 -25.61
C ASN A 32 -30.36 -11.80 -25.55
N PRO A 33 -29.34 -12.43 -26.11
CA PRO A 33 -28.05 -11.80 -26.20
C PRO A 33 -28.15 -10.48 -26.95
N SER A 34 -27.55 -9.44 -26.43
CA SER A 34 -27.44 -8.16 -27.11
C SER A 34 -26.53 -8.31 -28.33
N ASN A 35 -26.87 -7.65 -29.45
CA ASN A 35 -25.95 -7.49 -30.56
C ASN A 35 -24.96 -6.33 -30.32
N ILE A 36 -25.01 -5.72 -29.14
CA ILE A 36 -24.12 -4.63 -28.75
C ILE A 36 -22.92 -5.28 -28.06
N PRO A 37 -21.69 -5.07 -28.54
CA PRO A 37 -20.50 -5.61 -27.91
C PRO A 37 -20.28 -4.95 -26.56
N ASP A 38 -19.75 -5.69 -25.60
CA ASP A 38 -19.24 -5.16 -24.36
C ASP A 38 -18.18 -4.10 -24.63
N ALA A 39 -18.04 -3.18 -23.70
CA ALA A 39 -17.10 -2.07 -23.85
C ALA A 39 -16.09 -2.03 -22.70
N LEU A 40 -14.85 -1.78 -23.06
CA LEU A 40 -13.77 -1.52 -22.13
C LEU A 40 -13.33 -0.06 -22.27
N TRP A 41 -13.39 0.67 -21.18
CA TRP A 41 -12.86 2.02 -21.09
C TRP A 41 -11.61 2.02 -20.22
N MET A 42 -10.48 2.20 -20.87
CA MET A 42 -9.20 2.39 -20.20
C MET A 42 -9.09 3.83 -19.70
N ASN A 43 -8.67 4.00 -18.46
CA ASN A 43 -8.33 5.31 -17.93
C ASN A 43 -7.03 5.80 -18.56
N ASN A 44 -6.97 7.04 -18.97
CA ASN A 44 -5.77 7.61 -19.60
C ASN A 44 -4.72 8.08 -18.57
N GLY A 45 -5.02 7.90 -17.27
CA GLY A 45 -4.14 8.36 -16.19
C GLY A 45 -4.14 9.88 -16.00
N ASN A 46 -3.46 10.30 -14.98
CA ASN A 46 -3.14 11.70 -14.64
C ASN A 46 -1.97 11.72 -13.65
N ASP A 47 -1.63 12.89 -13.10
CA ASP A 47 -0.52 13.06 -12.15
C ASP A 47 -0.93 12.76 -10.68
N ASN A 48 -2.05 12.11 -10.43
CA ASN A 48 -2.45 11.73 -9.08
C ASN A 48 -1.76 10.44 -8.64
N HIS A 49 -1.46 10.39 -7.35
CA HIS A 49 -0.90 9.23 -6.70
C HIS A 49 -1.99 8.21 -6.30
N PHE A 50 -1.58 6.96 -6.11
CA PHE A 50 -2.43 5.90 -5.59
C PHE A 50 -1.66 4.99 -4.64
N PHE A 51 -2.38 4.23 -3.83
CA PHE A 51 -1.83 3.10 -3.07
C PHE A 51 -2.73 1.89 -3.24
N GLY A 52 -2.15 0.74 -3.53
CA GLY A 52 -2.88 -0.49 -3.77
C GLY A 52 -2.43 -1.65 -2.87
N LEU A 53 -3.37 -2.54 -2.54
CA LEU A 53 -3.11 -3.76 -1.77
C LEU A 53 -3.69 -4.99 -2.47
N ASN A 54 -2.87 -6.04 -2.51
CA ASN A 54 -3.27 -7.41 -2.79
C ASN A 54 -3.25 -8.20 -1.48
N LEU A 55 -4.40 -8.61 -0.97
CA LEU A 55 -4.50 -9.35 0.28
C LEU A 55 -4.41 -10.86 0.03
N ARG A 56 -3.65 -11.55 0.90
CA ARG A 56 -3.52 -13.01 0.88
C ARG A 56 -3.76 -13.57 2.27
N GLY A 57 -4.96 -14.11 2.48
CA GLY A 57 -5.34 -14.76 3.73
C GLY A 57 -4.58 -16.06 3.95
N GLN A 58 -4.23 -16.31 5.21
CA GLN A 58 -3.65 -17.57 5.69
C GLN A 58 -4.62 -18.29 6.65
N GLN A 59 -5.20 -17.57 7.61
CA GLN A 59 -6.29 -18.05 8.47
C GLN A 59 -7.65 -17.62 7.93
N SER A 60 -7.72 -16.45 7.30
CA SER A 60 -8.87 -16.00 6.52
C SER A 60 -8.89 -16.70 5.14
N ASN A 61 -9.98 -16.48 4.39
CA ASN A 61 -10.01 -16.95 3.00
C ASN A 61 -8.86 -16.33 2.17
N ARG A 62 -8.37 -17.10 1.21
CA ARG A 62 -7.16 -16.75 0.43
C ARG A 62 -7.19 -15.36 -0.22
N SER A 63 -8.35 -14.91 -0.65
CA SER A 63 -8.54 -13.63 -1.34
C SER A 63 -8.82 -12.47 -0.38
N GLY A 64 -8.84 -12.69 0.93
CA GLY A 64 -9.10 -11.67 1.94
C GLY A 64 -10.52 -11.10 1.91
N VAL A 65 -11.48 -11.78 1.28
CA VAL A 65 -12.87 -11.33 1.22
C VAL A 65 -13.43 -11.13 2.63
N GLY A 66 -13.99 -9.96 2.89
CA GLY A 66 -14.47 -9.51 4.20
C GLY A 66 -13.41 -8.73 5.01
N ALA A 67 -12.17 -8.67 4.54
CA ALA A 67 -11.17 -7.81 5.18
C ALA A 67 -11.50 -6.33 4.98
N LYS A 68 -11.32 -5.55 6.05
CA LYS A 68 -11.49 -4.09 6.04
C LYS A 68 -10.14 -3.40 6.14
N VAL A 69 -9.90 -2.45 5.25
CA VAL A 69 -8.64 -1.72 5.15
C VAL A 69 -8.88 -0.25 5.39
N HIS A 70 -8.13 0.31 6.33
CA HIS A 70 -8.13 1.74 6.65
C HIS A 70 -6.78 2.33 6.27
N LEU A 71 -6.78 3.31 5.38
CA LEU A 71 -5.59 4.09 5.02
C LEU A 71 -5.67 5.45 5.71
N TYR A 72 -4.62 5.83 6.40
CA TYR A 72 -4.45 7.10 7.11
C TYR A 72 -3.45 7.97 6.37
N SER A 73 -3.85 9.19 6.05
CA SER A 73 -3.02 10.18 5.36
C SER A 73 -3.51 11.59 5.64
N ALA A 74 -2.88 12.59 5.05
CA ALA A 74 -3.33 13.99 5.12
C ALA A 74 -4.76 14.19 4.56
N LEU A 75 -5.29 13.26 3.75
CA LEU A 75 -6.70 13.27 3.30
C LEU A 75 -7.67 12.76 4.37
N GLY A 76 -7.18 12.37 5.54
CA GLY A 76 -7.95 11.71 6.58
C GLY A 76 -7.95 10.19 6.42
N ILE A 77 -9.03 9.54 6.87
CA ILE A 77 -9.16 8.08 6.85
C ILE A 77 -9.99 7.66 5.64
N GLN A 78 -9.39 6.89 4.77
CA GLN A 78 -10.09 6.19 3.71
C GLN A 78 -10.33 4.74 4.10
N THR A 79 -11.52 4.19 3.83
CA THR A 79 -11.87 2.82 4.16
C THR A 79 -12.27 2.05 2.90
N ARG A 80 -11.79 0.81 2.79
CA ARG A 80 -12.18 -0.15 1.76
C ARG A 80 -12.45 -1.51 2.40
N GLU A 81 -13.29 -2.30 1.74
CA GLU A 81 -13.59 -3.69 2.12
C GLU A 81 -13.44 -4.57 0.89
N VAL A 82 -12.79 -5.72 1.04
CA VAL A 82 -12.71 -6.72 -0.04
C VAL A 82 -14.04 -7.43 -0.15
N ARG A 83 -14.70 -7.31 -1.29
CA ARG A 83 -16.01 -7.91 -1.57
C ARG A 83 -15.95 -8.82 -2.78
N SER A 84 -16.62 -9.96 -2.73
CA SER A 84 -16.70 -10.94 -3.81
C SER A 84 -17.92 -10.78 -4.69
N GLY A 85 -18.62 -9.68 -4.59
CA GLY A 85 -19.79 -9.34 -5.39
C GLY A 85 -20.41 -8.06 -4.87
N GLU A 86 -20.71 -7.13 -5.75
CA GLU A 86 -21.23 -5.81 -5.40
C GLU A 86 -22.47 -5.41 -6.18
N SER A 87 -22.83 -6.19 -7.21
CA SER A 87 -24.00 -5.97 -8.03
C SER A 87 -24.48 -7.28 -8.66
N TYR A 88 -25.49 -7.18 -9.50
CA TYR A 88 -26.08 -8.33 -10.14
C TYR A 88 -25.15 -8.88 -11.24
N GLY A 89 -24.65 -10.13 -11.00
CA GLY A 89 -23.84 -10.85 -11.98
C GLY A 89 -22.43 -10.32 -12.20
N ILE A 90 -21.94 -9.42 -11.35
CA ILE A 90 -20.57 -8.86 -11.48
C ILE A 90 -19.78 -8.97 -10.18
N SER A 91 -18.47 -8.90 -10.34
CA SER A 91 -17.51 -8.67 -9.25
C SER A 91 -16.47 -7.66 -9.70
N ASN A 92 -16.23 -6.65 -8.88
CA ASN A 92 -15.10 -5.75 -9.08
C ASN A 92 -13.79 -6.45 -8.77
N SER A 93 -12.67 -5.79 -9.06
CA SER A 93 -11.35 -6.28 -8.66
C SER A 93 -11.30 -6.52 -7.15
N LEU A 94 -10.69 -7.63 -6.73
CA LEU A 94 -10.40 -7.90 -5.30
C LEU A 94 -9.19 -7.10 -4.79
N GLN A 95 -8.49 -6.41 -5.69
CA GLN A 95 -7.44 -5.48 -5.30
C GLN A 95 -8.05 -4.29 -4.59
N ILE A 96 -7.48 -3.95 -3.45
CA ILE A 96 -7.82 -2.70 -2.76
C ILE A 96 -7.08 -1.56 -3.43
N HIS A 97 -7.81 -0.50 -3.74
CA HIS A 97 -7.25 0.70 -4.36
C HIS A 97 -7.68 1.96 -3.59
N PHE A 98 -6.71 2.82 -3.31
CA PHE A 98 -6.90 4.13 -2.70
C PHE A 98 -6.32 5.20 -3.63
N GLY A 99 -7.17 6.08 -4.15
CA GLY A 99 -6.71 7.30 -4.80
C GLY A 99 -6.19 8.29 -3.76
N MET A 100 -5.01 8.84 -3.99
CA MET A 100 -4.32 9.75 -3.09
C MET A 100 -4.34 11.21 -3.57
N GLY A 101 -4.84 11.46 -4.78
CA GLY A 101 -4.74 12.80 -5.37
C GLY A 101 -3.28 13.24 -5.48
N GLN A 102 -2.95 14.43 -5.01
CA GLN A 102 -1.58 14.96 -5.01
C GLN A 102 -0.79 14.59 -3.74
N ILE A 103 -1.36 13.78 -2.84
CA ILE A 103 -0.68 13.34 -1.61
C ILE A 103 0.16 12.11 -1.93
N ASN A 104 1.44 12.18 -1.66
CA ASN A 104 2.41 11.11 -1.87
C ASN A 104 2.92 10.47 -0.57
N ASP A 105 2.33 10.81 0.58
CA ASP A 105 2.69 10.29 1.89
C ASP A 105 1.48 9.62 2.55
N VAL A 106 1.71 8.41 3.07
CA VAL A 106 0.74 7.61 3.81
C VAL A 106 1.27 7.40 5.22
N ASP A 107 0.52 7.77 6.24
CA ASP A 107 0.93 7.56 7.63
C ASP A 107 0.94 6.06 7.98
N SER A 108 -0.16 5.39 7.67
CA SER A 108 -0.29 3.95 7.90
C SER A 108 -1.46 3.35 7.15
N VAL A 109 -1.40 2.04 6.95
CA VAL A 109 -2.51 1.23 6.44
C VAL A 109 -2.79 0.09 7.42
N ILE A 110 -4.03 -0.02 7.88
CA ILE A 110 -4.46 -1.03 8.84
C ILE A 110 -5.40 -2.00 8.14
N VAL A 111 -5.10 -3.28 8.22
CA VAL A 111 -5.92 -4.36 7.68
C VAL A 111 -6.53 -5.16 8.84
N HIS A 112 -7.84 -5.18 8.90
CA HIS A 112 -8.63 -6.03 9.80
C HIS A 112 -9.11 -7.25 9.04
N TRP A 113 -8.53 -8.40 9.33
CA TRP A 113 -8.87 -9.66 8.67
C TRP A 113 -10.11 -10.31 9.28
N PRO A 114 -10.85 -11.11 8.50
CA PRO A 114 -11.99 -11.89 9.03
C PRO A 114 -11.64 -12.84 10.17
N SER A 115 -10.40 -13.33 10.23
CA SER A 115 -9.86 -14.15 11.33
C SER A 115 -9.76 -13.42 12.68
N GLY A 116 -9.84 -12.07 12.67
CA GLY A 116 -9.56 -11.21 13.81
C GLY A 116 -8.12 -10.71 13.88
N ILE A 117 -7.22 -11.21 13.03
CA ILE A 117 -5.86 -10.66 12.92
C ILE A 117 -5.93 -9.22 12.43
N ARG A 118 -5.01 -8.40 12.93
CA ARG A 118 -4.83 -7.00 12.54
C ARG A 118 -3.39 -6.80 12.10
N ASP A 119 -3.19 -6.42 10.84
CA ASP A 119 -1.88 -6.06 10.31
C ASP A 119 -1.79 -4.55 10.11
N VAL A 120 -0.59 -4.00 10.28
CA VAL A 120 -0.29 -2.58 10.05
C VAL A 120 0.90 -2.44 9.13
N ILE A 121 0.76 -1.56 8.14
CA ILE A 121 1.84 -1.14 7.27
C ILE A 121 2.12 0.32 7.58
N TYR A 122 3.32 0.64 8.03
CA TYR A 122 3.72 2.00 8.30
C TYR A 122 4.41 2.61 7.10
N ARG A 123 3.97 3.80 6.69
CA ARG A 123 4.56 4.64 5.63
C ARG A 123 4.90 3.86 4.35
N PRO A 124 3.93 3.13 3.76
CA PRO A 124 4.18 2.46 2.50
C PRO A 124 4.45 3.50 1.41
N THR A 125 5.31 3.14 0.47
CA THR A 125 5.51 3.93 -0.74
C THR A 125 4.23 3.91 -1.59
N VAL A 126 3.82 5.05 -2.12
CA VAL A 126 2.69 5.18 -3.05
C VAL A 126 3.05 4.72 -4.47
N ASP A 127 2.11 4.78 -5.39
CA ASP A 127 2.22 4.43 -6.81
C ASP A 127 2.62 2.97 -7.05
N GLN A 128 2.14 2.08 -6.19
CA GLN A 128 2.35 0.64 -6.33
C GLN A 128 1.24 -0.18 -5.68
N TYR A 129 1.16 -1.44 -6.11
CA TYR A 129 0.39 -2.49 -5.43
C TYR A 129 1.32 -3.34 -4.58
N VAL A 130 1.05 -3.38 -3.29
CA VAL A 130 1.80 -4.19 -2.32
C VAL A 130 1.01 -5.47 -2.01
N THR A 131 1.68 -6.60 -1.91
CA THR A 131 1.06 -7.84 -1.45
C THR A 131 1.28 -8.02 0.04
N LEU A 132 0.19 -8.10 0.81
CA LEU A 132 0.21 -8.40 2.24
C LEU A 132 -0.33 -9.81 2.48
N ASN A 133 0.48 -10.65 3.10
CA ASN A 133 0.03 -11.94 3.66
C ASN A 133 -0.53 -11.69 5.06
N GLU A 134 -1.63 -12.36 5.41
CA GLU A 134 -2.25 -12.27 6.73
C GLU A 134 -1.27 -12.67 7.84
N GLY A 135 -1.12 -11.82 8.86
CA GLY A 135 -0.11 -11.96 9.90
C GLY A 135 1.31 -11.69 9.42
N GLY A 136 1.46 -11.12 8.21
CA GLY A 136 2.74 -10.79 7.62
C GLY A 136 3.18 -9.36 7.96
N CYS A 137 4.49 -9.17 7.93
CA CYS A 137 5.09 -7.85 8.06
C CYS A 137 5.40 -7.27 6.67
N ILE A 138 4.99 -6.03 6.45
CA ILE A 138 5.60 -5.22 5.39
C ILE A 138 6.62 -4.32 6.09
N SER A 139 7.87 -4.53 5.73
CA SER A 139 8.98 -3.75 6.32
C SER A 139 8.78 -2.27 6.05
N PRO A 140 8.84 -1.42 7.08
CA PRO A 140 8.78 0.03 6.88
C PRO A 140 9.96 0.51 6.03
N SER A 141 9.77 1.58 5.27
CA SER A 141 10.88 2.23 4.59
C SER A 141 11.81 2.88 5.61
N ILE A 142 13.11 2.69 5.43
CA ILE A 142 14.13 3.22 6.34
C ILE A 142 14.89 4.34 5.64
N SER A 143 15.00 5.49 6.31
CA SER A 143 15.83 6.59 5.87
C SER A 143 16.74 7.07 7.00
N ILE A 144 18.06 7.01 6.76
CA ILE A 144 19.09 7.55 7.67
C ILE A 144 19.45 8.94 7.17
N LEU A 145 19.39 9.91 8.07
CA LEU A 145 19.79 11.30 7.82
C LEU A 145 21.12 11.59 8.52
N ALA A 146 22.05 12.21 7.81
CA ALA A 146 23.28 12.72 8.40
C ALA A 146 23.10 14.20 8.80
N GLU A 147 23.37 14.52 10.06
CA GLU A 147 23.36 15.91 10.55
C GLU A 147 24.74 16.54 10.37
N GLY A 148 25.07 16.82 9.13
CA GLY A 148 26.35 17.46 8.74
C GLY A 148 27.03 16.71 7.59
N PRO A 149 28.26 17.18 7.23
CA PRO A 149 29.04 16.57 6.17
C PRO A 149 29.41 15.12 6.50
N THR A 150 29.21 14.22 5.55
CA THR A 150 29.64 12.81 5.67
C THR A 150 31.12 12.60 5.41
N THR A 151 31.84 13.67 5.01
CA THR A 151 33.29 13.71 4.87
C THR A 151 33.84 14.69 5.89
N PHE A 152 34.68 14.21 6.81
CA PHE A 152 35.23 15.00 7.90
C PHE A 152 36.66 14.57 8.24
N CYS A 153 37.42 15.44 8.92
CA CYS A 153 38.80 15.19 9.32
C CYS A 153 38.86 14.37 10.61
N THR A 154 40.04 13.77 10.87
CA THR A 154 40.33 13.06 12.12
C THR A 154 40.01 13.91 13.35
N GLY A 155 39.24 13.38 14.30
CA GLY A 155 38.82 14.08 15.50
C GLY A 155 37.48 14.80 15.39
N GLN A 156 36.85 14.79 14.22
CA GLN A 156 35.46 15.23 14.02
C GLN A 156 34.50 14.04 13.99
N SER A 157 33.22 14.32 14.11
CA SER A 157 32.15 13.31 14.06
C SER A 157 30.92 13.84 13.33
N VAL A 158 30.09 12.94 12.85
CA VAL A 158 28.76 13.23 12.30
C VAL A 158 27.70 12.43 13.05
N THR A 159 26.55 13.06 13.30
CA THR A 159 25.39 12.37 13.86
C THR A 159 24.57 11.75 12.72
N LEU A 160 24.31 10.46 12.80
CA LEU A 160 23.35 9.74 11.97
C LEU A 160 22.08 9.55 12.77
N ARG A 161 20.95 9.94 12.21
CA ARG A 161 19.65 9.77 12.86
C ARG A 161 18.63 9.15 11.91
N MET A 162 17.64 8.52 12.49
CA MET A 162 16.46 8.07 11.74
C MET A 162 15.59 9.26 11.36
N ALA A 163 15.03 9.24 10.14
CA ALA A 163 14.04 10.21 9.71
C ALA A 163 12.74 10.05 10.52
N ASP A 164 12.41 8.83 10.90
CA ASP A 164 11.18 8.44 11.58
C ASP A 164 11.44 7.79 12.94
N SER A 165 10.41 7.70 13.78
CA SER A 165 10.47 7.06 15.09
C SER A 165 9.95 5.62 15.00
N PHE A 166 10.67 4.70 15.67
CA PHE A 166 10.34 3.28 15.81
C PHE A 166 10.46 2.85 17.27
N ASP A 167 9.93 1.68 17.61
CA ASP A 167 9.92 1.20 19.01
C ASP A 167 11.27 0.66 19.45
N ALA A 168 12.05 0.10 18.52
CA ALA A 168 13.41 -0.35 18.82
C ALA A 168 14.37 -0.07 17.65
N TYR A 169 15.64 0.12 18.01
CA TYR A 169 16.76 0.33 17.11
C TYR A 169 17.92 -0.58 17.49
N LEU A 170 18.63 -1.07 16.50
CA LEU A 170 19.91 -1.78 16.69
C LEU A 170 20.86 -1.39 15.54
N TRP A 171 21.81 -0.53 15.86
CA TRP A 171 22.85 -0.13 14.91
C TRP A 171 23.95 -1.18 14.80
N SER A 172 24.66 -1.18 13.68
CA SER A 172 25.85 -2.01 13.49
C SER A 172 26.96 -1.74 14.53
N THR A 173 26.90 -0.61 15.22
CA THR A 173 27.75 -0.26 16.37
C THR A 173 27.33 -0.90 17.68
N GLY A 174 26.16 -1.55 17.73
CA GLY A 174 25.52 -2.08 18.95
C GLY A 174 24.67 -1.05 19.70
N ALA A 175 24.59 0.19 19.26
CA ALA A 175 23.74 1.22 19.86
C ALA A 175 22.24 0.91 19.59
N THR A 176 21.37 1.27 20.58
CA THR A 176 19.91 1.06 20.51
C THR A 176 19.12 2.38 20.55
N THR A 177 19.78 3.49 20.27
CA THR A 177 19.17 4.82 20.24
C THR A 177 18.71 5.20 18.82
N SER A 178 17.79 6.15 18.70
CA SER A 178 17.31 6.65 17.41
C SER A 178 18.36 7.39 16.58
N ASN A 179 19.49 7.73 17.21
CA ASN A 179 20.67 8.36 16.58
C ASN A 179 21.96 7.81 17.14
N ILE A 180 23.04 7.94 16.38
CA ILE A 180 24.41 7.64 16.79
C ILE A 180 25.36 8.75 16.31
N SER A 181 26.44 8.99 17.05
CA SER A 181 27.54 9.84 16.60
C SER A 181 28.71 8.96 16.16
N VAL A 182 29.20 9.17 14.96
CA VAL A 182 30.27 8.37 14.35
C VAL A 182 31.45 9.26 13.96
N ALA A 183 32.67 8.82 14.33
CA ALA A 183 33.91 9.52 14.09
C ALA A 183 34.89 8.75 13.20
N THR A 184 34.49 7.56 12.74
CA THR A 184 35.32 6.71 11.87
C THR A 184 34.59 6.46 10.56
N ALA A 185 35.36 6.35 9.47
CA ALA A 185 34.81 5.98 8.18
C ALA A 185 34.30 4.50 8.23
N GLY A 186 33.12 4.24 7.68
CA GLY A 186 32.54 2.92 7.64
C GLY A 186 31.14 2.92 7.08
N LEU A 187 30.59 1.73 6.86
CA LEU A 187 29.19 1.50 6.56
C LEU A 187 28.43 1.33 7.88
N TYR A 188 27.43 2.15 8.09
CA TYR A 188 26.57 2.10 9.26
C TYR A 188 25.18 1.63 8.86
N VAL A 189 24.73 0.57 9.47
CA VAL A 189 23.45 -0.07 9.22
C VAL A 189 22.64 -0.04 10.51
N VAL A 190 21.33 0.15 10.40
CA VAL A 190 20.39 0.05 11.52
C VAL A 190 19.31 -0.96 11.22
N THR A 191 19.02 -1.80 12.18
CA THR A 191 17.80 -2.61 12.23
C THR A 191 16.80 -1.86 13.10
N ILE A 192 15.62 -1.61 12.57
CA ILE A 192 14.50 -1.03 13.31
C ILE A 192 13.44 -2.11 13.55
N THR A 193 12.66 -1.94 14.63
CA THR A 193 11.51 -2.81 14.91
C THR A 193 10.35 -1.91 15.36
N ASN A 194 9.14 -2.18 14.85
CA ASN A 194 7.93 -1.49 15.25
C ASN A 194 7.21 -2.23 16.39
N SER A 195 6.12 -1.63 16.92
CA SER A 195 5.28 -2.19 17.98
C SER A 195 4.66 -3.56 17.69
N GLU A 196 4.57 -3.91 16.43
CA GLU A 196 4.02 -5.19 15.93
C GLU A 196 5.12 -6.27 15.80
N GLY A 197 6.37 -5.94 16.14
CA GLY A 197 7.51 -6.84 16.02
C GLY A 197 8.07 -6.95 14.59
N CYS A 198 7.60 -6.13 13.65
CA CYS A 198 8.13 -6.09 12.29
C CYS A 198 9.45 -5.36 12.24
N SER A 199 10.47 -5.98 11.63
CA SER A 199 11.81 -5.42 11.55
C SER A 199 12.19 -5.13 10.09
N ALA A 200 13.01 -4.09 9.91
CA ALA A 200 13.63 -3.75 8.65
C ALA A 200 15.10 -3.34 8.87
N VAL A 201 15.91 -3.46 7.81
CA VAL A 201 17.35 -3.15 7.83
C VAL A 201 17.62 -2.12 6.74
N SER A 202 18.40 -1.03 7.08
CA SER A 202 18.75 0.04 6.15
C SER A 202 19.82 -0.38 5.13
#